data_566e2529c2b5dca463f1b01eb0b6987e
#
_entry.id   566e2529c2b5dca463f1b01eb0b6987e
#
_cell.length_a   1.000
_cell.length_b   1.000
_cell.length_c   1.000
_cell.angle_alpha   90.00
_cell.angle_beta   90.00
_cell.angle_gamma   90.00
#
_symmetry.space_group_name_H-M   'P 1'
#
loop_
_entity.id
_entity.type
_entity.pdbx_description
1 polymer ?
#
loop_
_entity_poly.entity_id
_entity_poly.type
_entity_poly.pdbx_seq_one_letter_code
_entity_poly.pdbx_strand_id
1 'polypeptide(L)'
;AINVQTWQLKLAKQFSPNYVRIVQGMLCLAFDRAIILGLAKKNPARMIGNIKSKKVKIDFWTLEEFQKVIALLYKGDYYEHYLFISFWLLFMTGMRIGEAAALQWDDIDFETGMLIISKTLYYKTMNDYKFVEPKTQASNRTIYIDADTIKELQEWKAVQAKVLPNCGFVLSYNSTPTSKTTLPRALEKLANLAGVHRIKIHALRHSHASLLISMGENPLLIQERLGPEKIQTTLGTSGHL
;
A
#
# COMPACT_ATOMS: atom_id res chain seq x y z
N ALA A 1 2.18 9.19 -37.76
CA ALA A 1 2.14 10.03 -36.54
C ALA A 1 0.71 10.51 -36.27
N ILE A 2 0.03 11.14 -37.22
CA ILE A 2 -1.33 11.70 -37.04
C ILE A 2 -2.33 10.69 -36.48
N ASN A 3 -2.40 9.48 -37.00
CA ASN A 3 -3.31 8.44 -36.51
C ASN A 3 -3.10 8.09 -35.03
N VAL A 4 -1.85 8.05 -34.58
CA VAL A 4 -1.52 7.80 -33.17
C VAL A 4 -1.93 8.98 -32.30
N GLN A 5 -1.74 10.21 -32.76
CA GLN A 5 -2.18 11.41 -32.05
C GLN A 5 -3.70 11.47 -31.91
N THR A 6 -4.43 11.21 -33.00
CA THR A 6 -5.89 11.17 -32.99
C THR A 6 -6.42 10.08 -32.05
N TRP A 7 -5.79 8.90 -32.07
CA TRP A 7 -6.11 7.82 -31.15
C TRP A 7 -5.84 8.21 -29.68
N GLN A 8 -4.68 8.81 -29.38
CA GLN A 8 -4.34 9.27 -28.03
C GLN A 8 -5.35 10.31 -27.51
N LEU A 9 -5.76 11.25 -28.37
CA LEU A 9 -6.78 12.26 -28.02
C LEU A 9 -8.17 11.64 -27.77
N LYS A 10 -8.55 10.62 -28.54
CA LYS A 10 -9.79 9.86 -28.30
C LYS A 10 -9.76 9.15 -26.95
N LEU A 11 -8.65 8.48 -26.61
CA LEU A 11 -8.50 7.85 -25.30
C LEU A 11 -8.51 8.86 -24.15
N ALA A 12 -7.88 10.03 -24.34
CA ALA A 12 -7.83 11.07 -23.30
C ALA A 12 -9.23 11.67 -22.97
N LYS A 13 -10.21 11.54 -23.87
CA LYS A 13 -11.59 11.94 -23.59
C LYS A 13 -12.36 10.91 -22.75
N GLN A 14 -11.96 9.65 -22.76
CA GLN A 14 -12.70 8.54 -22.15
C GLN A 14 -12.04 8.01 -20.88
N PHE A 15 -10.72 8.13 -20.77
CA PHE A 15 -9.94 7.50 -19.73
C PHE A 15 -9.08 8.50 -18.95
N SER A 16 -8.65 8.07 -17.76
CA SER A 16 -7.76 8.89 -16.93
C SER A 16 -6.41 9.13 -17.61
N PRO A 17 -5.75 10.28 -17.38
CA PRO A 17 -4.43 10.58 -17.94
C PRO A 17 -3.40 9.48 -17.68
N ASN A 18 -3.43 8.86 -16.51
CA ASN A 18 -2.49 7.79 -16.16
C ASN A 18 -2.73 6.52 -17.00
N TYR A 19 -3.98 6.15 -17.22
CA TYR A 19 -4.33 5.02 -18.09
C TYR A 19 -3.83 5.27 -19.53
N VAL A 20 -4.10 6.44 -20.08
CA VAL A 20 -3.64 6.82 -21.44
C VAL A 20 -2.12 6.75 -21.54
N ARG A 21 -1.40 7.21 -20.52
CA ARG A 21 0.07 7.14 -20.47
C ARG A 21 0.58 5.71 -20.48
N ILE A 22 -0.06 4.80 -19.75
CA ILE A 22 0.31 3.38 -19.72
C ILE A 22 0.10 2.76 -21.10
N VAL A 23 -1.06 2.96 -21.71
CA VAL A 23 -1.38 2.38 -23.02
C VAL A 23 -0.50 2.97 -24.12
N GLN A 24 -0.19 4.28 -24.05
CA GLN A 24 0.80 4.92 -24.94
C GLN A 24 2.19 4.30 -24.78
N GLY A 25 2.61 3.99 -23.54
CA GLY A 25 3.88 3.30 -23.29
C GLY A 25 3.90 1.90 -23.91
N MET A 26 2.83 1.14 -23.80
CA MET A 26 2.70 -0.18 -24.45
C MET A 26 2.79 -0.07 -25.97
N LEU A 27 2.13 0.93 -26.56
CA LEU A 27 2.19 1.18 -27.99
C LEU A 27 3.62 1.53 -28.45
N CYS A 28 4.35 2.34 -27.66
CA CYS A 28 5.76 2.62 -27.91
C CYS A 28 6.60 1.35 -27.94
N LEU A 29 6.45 0.48 -26.96
CA LEU A 29 7.19 -0.79 -26.91
C LEU A 29 6.84 -1.71 -28.08
N ALA A 30 5.58 -1.77 -28.50
CA ALA A 30 5.15 -2.54 -29.65
C ALA A 30 5.81 -2.04 -30.95
N PHE A 31 5.87 -0.72 -31.18
CA PHE A 31 6.57 -0.16 -32.35
C PHE A 31 8.09 -0.34 -32.27
N ASP A 32 8.70 -0.23 -31.09
CA ASP A 32 10.13 -0.52 -30.91
C ASP A 32 10.44 -1.96 -31.31
N ARG A 33 9.57 -2.91 -30.90
CA ARG A 33 9.72 -4.32 -31.32
C ARG A 33 9.51 -4.52 -32.80
N ALA A 34 8.53 -3.84 -33.40
CA ALA A 34 8.28 -3.87 -34.83
C ALA A 34 9.49 -3.37 -35.65
N ILE A 35 10.20 -2.34 -35.16
CA ILE A 35 11.44 -1.86 -35.80
C ILE A 35 12.55 -2.93 -35.77
N ILE A 36 12.73 -3.55 -34.58
CA ILE A 36 13.74 -4.64 -34.44
C ILE A 36 13.45 -5.81 -35.39
N LEU A 37 12.17 -6.10 -35.61
CA LEU A 37 11.74 -7.18 -36.56
C LEU A 37 11.69 -6.75 -38.03
N GLY A 38 12.10 -5.53 -38.36
CA GLY A 38 12.05 -5.00 -39.73
C GLY A 38 10.64 -4.68 -40.27
N LEU A 39 9.60 -4.75 -39.41
CA LEU A 39 8.21 -4.50 -39.76
C LEU A 39 7.84 -3.01 -39.79
N ALA A 40 8.64 -2.16 -39.18
CA ALA A 40 8.45 -0.71 -39.14
C ALA A 40 9.78 0.03 -39.23
N LYS A 41 9.79 1.16 -39.92
CA LYS A 41 11.00 2.01 -40.07
C LYS A 41 11.14 3.06 -38.96
N LYS A 42 10.02 3.46 -38.31
CA LYS A 42 9.98 4.53 -37.31
C LYS A 42 8.92 4.20 -36.26
N ASN A 43 9.09 4.75 -35.06
CA ASN A 43 8.12 4.62 -33.98
C ASN A 43 7.28 5.92 -33.89
N PRO A 44 6.07 5.95 -34.46
CA PRO A 44 5.21 7.12 -34.45
C PRO A 44 4.70 7.46 -33.04
N ALA A 45 4.63 6.49 -32.13
CA ALA A 45 4.19 6.71 -30.75
C ALA A 45 5.25 7.47 -29.92
N ARG A 46 6.54 7.17 -30.15
CA ARG A 46 7.64 7.96 -29.53
C ARG A 46 7.72 9.39 -30.06
N MET A 47 7.46 9.58 -31.36
CA MET A 47 7.52 10.92 -31.99
C MET A 47 6.48 11.87 -31.39
N ILE A 48 5.28 11.35 -31.06
CA ILE A 48 4.20 12.15 -30.45
C ILE A 48 4.44 12.35 -28.97
N GLY A 49 5.09 11.40 -28.31
CA GLY A 49 5.31 11.43 -26.87
C GLY A 49 4.03 11.12 -26.07
N ASN A 50 4.13 11.30 -24.77
CA ASN A 50 3.05 11.00 -23.86
C ASN A 50 2.31 12.27 -23.43
N ILE A 51 1.03 12.15 -23.06
CA ILE A 51 0.28 13.26 -22.48
C ILE A 51 0.88 13.71 -21.16
N LYS A 52 0.70 14.98 -20.81
CA LYS A 52 1.18 15.52 -19.53
C LYS A 52 0.54 14.77 -18.37
N SER A 53 1.34 14.42 -17.38
CA SER A 53 0.85 13.86 -16.12
C SER A 53 0.35 15.02 -15.24
N LYS A 54 -0.84 14.88 -14.67
CA LYS A 54 -1.23 15.75 -13.57
C LYS A 54 -0.50 15.26 -12.31
N LYS A 55 0.14 16.16 -11.57
CA LYS A 55 0.62 15.85 -10.23
C LYS A 55 -0.61 15.51 -9.37
N VAL A 56 -0.65 14.30 -8.86
CA VAL A 56 -1.71 13.88 -7.92
C VAL A 56 -1.24 14.32 -6.54
N LYS A 57 -2.04 15.13 -5.85
CA LYS A 57 -1.81 15.41 -4.44
C LYS A 57 -1.95 14.09 -3.69
N ILE A 58 -0.93 13.74 -2.92
CA ILE A 58 -0.98 12.55 -2.08
C ILE A 58 -1.79 12.94 -0.85
N ASP A 59 -2.91 12.25 -0.66
CA ASP A 59 -3.72 12.36 0.54
C ASP A 59 -3.17 11.42 1.61
N PHE A 60 -3.08 11.90 2.86
CA PHE A 60 -2.67 11.11 4.03
C PHE A 60 -3.34 11.69 5.28
N TRP A 61 -3.42 10.91 6.33
CA TRP A 61 -3.88 11.38 7.63
C TRP A 61 -2.72 11.80 8.53
N THR A 62 -2.94 12.82 9.34
CA THR A 62 -2.09 13.13 10.48
C THR A 62 -2.29 12.09 11.59
N LEU A 63 -1.44 12.13 12.62
CA LEU A 63 -1.60 11.27 13.79
C LEU A 63 -2.95 11.52 14.48
N GLU A 64 -3.36 12.77 14.62
CA GLU A 64 -4.63 13.16 15.26
C GLU A 64 -5.84 12.66 14.46
N GLU A 65 -5.80 12.73 13.13
CA GLU A 65 -6.84 12.19 12.27
C GLU A 65 -6.94 10.67 12.37
N PHE A 66 -5.79 10.00 12.38
CA PHE A 66 -5.73 8.56 12.60
C PHE A 66 -6.30 8.15 13.96
N GLN A 67 -5.91 8.85 15.04
CA GLN A 67 -6.40 8.60 16.38
C GLN A 67 -7.92 8.77 16.48
N LYS A 68 -8.51 9.78 15.83
CA LYS A 68 -9.97 9.96 15.77
C LYS A 68 -10.66 8.76 15.12
N VAL A 69 -10.06 8.19 14.09
CA VAL A 69 -10.64 7.04 13.37
C VAL A 69 -10.57 5.77 14.20
N ILE A 70 -9.41 5.43 14.77
CA ILE A 70 -9.26 4.18 15.52
C ILE A 70 -9.96 4.20 16.87
N ALA A 71 -10.19 5.39 17.46
CA ALA A 71 -10.95 5.55 18.67
C ALA A 71 -12.43 5.13 18.55
N LEU A 72 -12.95 5.01 17.32
CA LEU A 72 -14.30 4.51 17.06
C LEU A 72 -14.41 2.98 17.17
N LEU A 73 -13.29 2.27 17.25
CA LEU A 73 -13.24 0.80 17.24
C LEU A 73 -13.18 0.28 18.68
N TYR A 74 -14.14 -0.56 19.03
CA TYR A 74 -14.23 -1.19 20.35
C TYR A 74 -13.49 -2.53 20.36
N LYS A 75 -12.36 -2.60 21.04
CA LYS A 75 -11.54 -3.82 21.14
C LYS A 75 -12.22 -5.00 21.88
N GLY A 76 -13.35 -4.78 22.55
CA GLY A 76 -14.17 -5.85 23.12
C GLY A 76 -14.98 -6.63 22.09
N ASP A 77 -15.25 -6.05 20.91
CA ASP A 77 -15.79 -6.77 19.77
C ASP A 77 -14.65 -7.37 18.94
N TYR A 78 -14.76 -8.66 18.61
CA TYR A 78 -13.71 -9.40 17.91
C TYR A 78 -13.39 -8.84 16.52
N TYR A 79 -14.42 -8.47 15.75
CA TYR A 79 -14.23 -7.95 14.41
C TYR A 79 -13.70 -6.50 14.41
N GLU A 80 -14.19 -5.68 15.35
CA GLU A 80 -13.67 -4.32 15.52
C GLU A 80 -12.22 -4.33 16.02
N HIS A 81 -11.85 -5.27 16.89
CA HIS A 81 -10.45 -5.47 17.31
C HIS A 81 -9.56 -5.89 16.13
N TYR A 82 -10.04 -6.78 15.25
CA TYR A 82 -9.35 -7.11 13.99
C TYR A 82 -9.15 -5.87 13.12
N LEU A 83 -10.16 -5.01 12.97
CA LEU A 83 -10.02 -3.76 12.21
C LEU A 83 -9.03 -2.80 12.88
N PHE A 84 -9.10 -2.66 14.21
CA PHE A 84 -8.18 -1.83 14.98
C PHE A 84 -6.73 -2.24 14.72
N ILE A 85 -6.39 -3.50 14.95
CA ILE A 85 -5.01 -3.96 14.78
C ILE A 85 -4.55 -3.88 13.32
N SER A 86 -5.46 -4.10 12.36
CA SER A 86 -5.14 -3.97 10.94
C SER A 86 -4.74 -2.54 10.56
N PHE A 87 -5.50 -1.54 11.01
CA PHE A 87 -5.18 -0.14 10.72
C PHE A 87 -4.00 0.36 11.54
N TRP A 88 -3.90 -0.07 12.81
CA TRP A 88 -2.76 0.23 13.66
C TRP A 88 -1.46 -0.24 13.02
N LEU A 89 -1.39 -1.51 12.64
CA LEU A 89 -0.19 -2.09 12.03
C LEU A 89 0.18 -1.38 10.72
N LEU A 90 -0.80 -1.13 9.83
CA LEU A 90 -0.54 -0.42 8.58
C LEU A 90 -0.04 1.02 8.79
N PHE A 91 -0.59 1.73 9.79
CA PHE A 91 -0.19 3.09 10.10
C PHE A 91 1.17 3.13 10.80
N MET A 92 1.42 2.30 11.82
CA MET A 92 2.63 2.33 12.63
C MET A 92 3.85 1.70 11.95
N THR A 93 3.66 0.86 10.94
CA THR A 93 4.77 0.19 10.22
C THR A 93 4.97 0.70 8.80
N GLY A 94 3.95 1.29 8.19
CA GLY A 94 3.99 1.69 6.79
C GLY A 94 4.06 0.52 5.80
N MET A 95 3.71 -0.71 6.21
CA MET A 95 3.67 -1.88 5.32
C MET A 95 2.68 -1.69 4.19
N ARG A 96 2.95 -2.33 3.04
CA ARG A 96 1.95 -2.45 1.98
C ARG A 96 0.85 -3.42 2.42
N ILE A 97 -0.38 -3.18 2.00
CA ILE A 97 -1.52 -4.06 2.37
C ILE A 97 -1.27 -5.53 2.01
N GLY A 98 -0.59 -5.82 0.91
CA GLY A 98 -0.23 -7.18 0.52
C GLY A 98 0.83 -7.82 1.42
N GLU A 99 1.76 -7.04 1.95
CA GLU A 99 2.76 -7.46 2.93
C GLU A 99 2.07 -7.74 4.27
N ALA A 100 1.24 -6.82 4.74
CA ALA A 100 0.48 -6.98 5.98
C ALA A 100 -0.50 -8.17 5.93
N ALA A 101 -1.17 -8.40 4.79
CA ALA A 101 -2.04 -9.55 4.60
C ALA A 101 -1.28 -10.89 4.58
N ALA A 102 0.01 -10.88 4.21
CA ALA A 102 0.87 -12.06 4.21
C ALA A 102 1.55 -12.32 5.55
N LEU A 103 1.50 -11.36 6.48
CA LEU A 103 2.21 -11.43 7.76
C LEU A 103 1.68 -12.57 8.62
N GLN A 104 2.60 -13.38 9.13
CA GLN A 104 2.34 -14.48 10.04
C GLN A 104 2.92 -14.21 11.42
N TRP A 105 2.44 -14.89 12.44
CA TRP A 105 2.93 -14.72 13.80
C TRP A 105 4.41 -15.07 13.95
N ASP A 106 4.92 -15.99 13.14
CA ASP A 106 6.33 -16.39 13.13
C ASP A 106 7.27 -15.34 12.50
N ASP A 107 6.69 -14.33 11.82
CA ASP A 107 7.46 -13.21 11.26
C ASP A 107 7.73 -12.13 12.32
N ILE A 108 7.23 -12.28 13.56
CA ILE A 108 7.33 -11.28 14.64
C ILE A 108 8.06 -11.87 15.84
N ASP A 109 9.18 -11.27 16.19
CA ASP A 109 9.86 -11.51 17.45
C ASP A 109 9.41 -10.45 18.48
N PHE A 110 8.64 -10.88 19.46
CA PHE A 110 8.10 -10.01 20.51
C PHE A 110 9.13 -9.61 21.57
N GLU A 111 10.24 -10.33 21.68
CA GLU A 111 11.30 -10.00 22.65
C GLU A 111 12.16 -8.86 22.14
N THR A 112 12.54 -8.90 20.87
CA THR A 112 13.38 -7.88 20.23
C THR A 112 12.58 -6.76 19.54
N GLY A 113 11.27 -6.94 19.35
CA GLY A 113 10.44 -6.05 18.56
C GLY A 113 10.71 -6.13 17.06
N MET A 114 11.36 -7.20 16.60
CA MET A 114 11.72 -7.41 15.20
C MET A 114 10.53 -7.94 14.39
N LEU A 115 10.25 -7.33 13.24
CA LEU A 115 9.23 -7.77 12.29
C LEU A 115 9.86 -7.95 10.92
N ILE A 116 9.75 -9.16 10.36
CA ILE A 116 10.35 -9.55 9.07
C ILE A 116 9.29 -9.42 7.97
N ILE A 117 9.59 -8.64 6.93
CA ILE A 117 8.76 -8.47 5.75
C ILE A 117 9.47 -9.15 4.59
N SER A 118 9.14 -10.40 4.30
CA SER A 118 9.78 -11.24 3.28
C SER A 118 8.83 -11.73 2.20
N LYS A 119 7.54 -11.48 2.33
CA LYS A 119 6.52 -12.02 1.44
C LYS A 119 5.36 -11.06 1.25
N THR A 120 4.64 -11.22 0.15
CA THR A 120 3.39 -10.52 -0.13
C THR A 120 2.34 -11.50 -0.59
N LEU A 121 1.08 -11.23 -0.33
CA LEU A 121 -0.01 -12.09 -0.71
C LEU A 121 -0.56 -11.70 -2.08
N TYR A 122 -0.57 -12.67 -3.00
CA TYR A 122 -1.31 -12.59 -4.24
C TYR A 122 -2.49 -13.57 -4.19
N TYR A 123 -3.69 -13.11 -4.47
CA TYR A 123 -4.87 -13.96 -4.50
C TYR A 123 -5.84 -13.57 -5.63
N LYS A 124 -6.45 -14.61 -6.23
CA LYS A 124 -7.56 -14.48 -7.17
C LYS A 124 -8.88 -14.43 -6.41
N THR A 125 -9.05 -15.35 -5.46
CA THR A 125 -10.20 -15.47 -4.54
C THR A 125 -9.68 -15.63 -3.12
N MET A 126 -10.56 -15.59 -2.12
CA MET A 126 -10.17 -15.77 -0.71
C MET A 126 -9.56 -17.14 -0.42
N ASN A 127 -9.90 -18.15 -1.22
CA ASN A 127 -9.41 -19.53 -1.05
C ASN A 127 -8.28 -19.89 -2.04
N ASP A 128 -8.01 -19.04 -3.03
CA ASP A 128 -6.92 -19.24 -4.01
C ASP A 128 -5.92 -18.09 -3.88
N TYR A 129 -5.02 -18.22 -2.92
CA TYR A 129 -3.94 -17.27 -2.67
C TYR A 129 -2.57 -17.92 -2.73
N LYS A 130 -1.57 -17.12 -3.04
CA LYS A 130 -0.16 -17.53 -3.07
C LYS A 130 0.70 -16.50 -2.35
N PHE A 131 1.65 -16.98 -1.58
CA PHE A 131 2.76 -16.15 -1.16
C PHE A 131 3.67 -15.91 -2.37
N VAL A 132 3.99 -14.67 -2.61
CA VAL A 132 4.90 -14.26 -3.68
C VAL A 132 6.07 -13.55 -3.01
N GLU A 133 7.27 -13.98 -3.36
CA GLU A 133 8.46 -13.24 -2.97
C GLU A 133 8.42 -11.83 -3.56
N PRO A 134 8.90 -10.84 -2.84
CA PRO A 134 8.98 -9.49 -3.36
C PRO A 134 9.83 -9.46 -4.63
N LYS A 135 9.39 -8.68 -5.62
CA LYS A 135 10.03 -8.59 -6.94
C LYS A 135 11.49 -8.14 -6.92
N THR A 136 11.99 -7.61 -5.81
CA THR A 136 13.38 -7.17 -5.63
C THR A 136 13.87 -7.59 -4.25
N GLN A 137 15.15 -7.95 -4.11
CA GLN A 137 15.78 -8.23 -2.82
C GLN A 137 15.64 -7.07 -1.83
N ALA A 138 15.65 -5.84 -2.30
CA ALA A 138 15.44 -4.65 -1.48
C ALA A 138 14.01 -4.53 -0.88
N SER A 139 13.08 -5.41 -1.27
CA SER A 139 11.75 -5.49 -0.65
C SER A 139 11.71 -6.41 0.56
N ASN A 140 12.70 -7.30 0.72
CA ASN A 140 12.92 -8.05 1.95
C ASN A 140 13.58 -7.12 2.94
N ARG A 141 12.91 -6.87 4.05
CA ARG A 141 13.40 -5.96 5.07
C ARG A 141 12.93 -6.37 6.45
N THR A 142 13.71 -6.00 7.43
CA THR A 142 13.34 -6.09 8.84
C THR A 142 13.06 -4.69 9.35
N ILE A 143 11.97 -4.53 10.10
CA ILE A 143 11.63 -3.30 10.79
C ILE A 143 11.51 -3.57 12.28
N TYR A 144 11.86 -2.57 13.09
CA TYR A 144 11.61 -2.61 14.53
C TYR A 144 10.30 -1.89 14.82
N ILE A 145 9.45 -2.53 15.61
CA ILE A 145 8.17 -1.99 16.07
C ILE A 145 8.32 -1.50 17.52
N ASP A 146 7.57 -0.46 17.85
CA ASP A 146 7.58 0.17 19.18
C ASP A 146 6.83 -0.68 20.22
N ALA A 147 7.03 -0.34 21.50
CA ALA A 147 6.45 -1.07 22.63
C ALA A 147 4.91 -1.09 22.60
N ASP A 148 4.28 0.00 22.15
CA ASP A 148 2.82 0.07 22.05
C ASP A 148 2.31 -0.88 20.96
N THR A 149 2.98 -0.92 19.82
CA THR A 149 2.66 -1.86 18.73
C THR A 149 2.86 -3.32 19.16
N ILE A 150 3.92 -3.62 19.92
CA ILE A 150 4.14 -4.96 20.50
C ILE A 150 2.97 -5.34 21.42
N LYS A 151 2.57 -4.44 22.33
CA LYS A 151 1.48 -4.65 23.25
C LYS A 151 0.16 -4.92 22.51
N GLU A 152 -0.19 -4.08 21.55
CA GLU A 152 -1.42 -4.24 20.76
C GLU A 152 -1.45 -5.57 19.98
N LEU A 153 -0.31 -5.98 19.42
CA LEU A 153 -0.19 -7.27 18.73
C LEU A 153 -0.31 -8.46 19.68
N GLN A 154 0.25 -8.38 20.89
CA GLN A 154 0.13 -9.43 21.92
C GLN A 154 -1.32 -9.57 22.41
N GLU A 155 -2.00 -8.45 22.67
CA GLU A 155 -3.42 -8.44 23.03
C GLU A 155 -4.27 -9.10 21.93
N TRP A 156 -4.05 -8.70 20.67
CA TRP A 156 -4.74 -9.29 19.53
C TRP A 156 -4.46 -10.79 19.38
N LYS A 157 -3.19 -11.22 19.49
CA LYS A 157 -2.79 -12.64 19.43
C LYS A 157 -3.55 -13.47 20.45
N ALA A 158 -3.66 -12.97 21.68
CA ALA A 158 -4.36 -13.64 22.75
C ALA A 158 -5.88 -13.76 22.49
N VAL A 159 -6.49 -12.74 21.93
CA VAL A 159 -7.92 -12.73 21.56
C VAL A 159 -8.17 -13.62 20.35
N GLN A 160 -7.36 -13.51 19.31
CA GLN A 160 -7.46 -14.32 18.09
C GLN A 160 -7.30 -15.82 18.41
N ALA A 161 -6.36 -16.21 19.26
CA ALA A 161 -6.10 -17.60 19.62
C ALA A 161 -7.29 -18.28 20.30
N LYS A 162 -8.15 -17.53 21.01
CA LYS A 162 -9.39 -18.06 21.62
C LYS A 162 -10.44 -18.39 20.58
N VAL A 163 -10.49 -17.66 19.46
CA VAL A 163 -11.48 -17.82 18.40
C VAL A 163 -10.93 -18.70 17.28
N LEU A 164 -9.66 -18.57 16.97
CA LEU A 164 -8.95 -19.23 15.86
C LEU A 164 -7.62 -19.83 16.36
N PRO A 165 -7.62 -20.95 17.10
CA PRO A 165 -6.43 -21.46 17.81
C PRO A 165 -5.22 -21.77 16.92
N ASN A 166 -5.44 -22.05 15.64
CA ASN A 166 -4.38 -22.45 14.70
C ASN A 166 -4.19 -21.43 13.55
N CYS A 167 -4.60 -20.17 13.75
CA CYS A 167 -4.46 -19.16 12.74
C CYS A 167 -3.02 -18.64 12.69
N GLY A 168 -2.28 -18.93 11.62
CA GLY A 168 -0.94 -18.40 11.41
C GLY A 168 -0.90 -16.93 10.99
N PHE A 169 -1.99 -16.38 10.40
CA PHE A 169 -2.03 -15.01 9.92
C PHE A 169 -2.28 -14.02 11.05
N VAL A 170 -1.50 -12.95 11.09
CA VAL A 170 -1.73 -11.82 12.02
C VAL A 170 -3.03 -11.11 11.70
N LEU A 171 -3.24 -10.73 10.44
CA LEU A 171 -4.44 -10.04 9.99
C LEU A 171 -5.47 -11.04 9.42
N SER A 172 -6.12 -11.76 10.32
CA SER A 172 -7.21 -12.68 9.99
C SER A 172 -8.25 -12.69 11.10
N TYR A 173 -9.54 -12.69 10.72
CA TYR A 173 -10.66 -12.86 11.64
C TYR A 173 -11.45 -14.16 11.40
N ASN A 174 -11.06 -14.97 10.38
CA ASN A 174 -11.78 -16.17 9.96
C ASN A 174 -10.86 -17.27 9.41
N SER A 175 -9.59 -17.33 9.83
CA SER A 175 -8.54 -18.25 9.39
C SER A 175 -8.07 -18.06 7.94
N THR A 176 -8.65 -17.12 7.18
CA THR A 176 -8.16 -16.78 5.84
C THR A 176 -7.45 -15.42 5.86
N PRO A 177 -6.55 -15.14 4.94
CA PRO A 177 -5.92 -13.82 4.84
C PRO A 177 -6.96 -12.73 4.58
N THR A 178 -6.69 -11.51 5.08
CA THR A 178 -7.59 -10.38 4.86
C THR A 178 -7.82 -10.10 3.37
N SER A 179 -9.08 -9.86 2.98
CA SER A 179 -9.43 -9.60 1.58
C SER A 179 -9.05 -8.18 1.14
N LYS A 180 -8.85 -8.00 -0.18
CA LYS A 180 -8.52 -6.68 -0.78
C LYS A 180 -9.59 -5.62 -0.55
N THR A 181 -10.81 -6.00 -0.22
CA THR A 181 -11.96 -5.09 -0.12
C THR A 181 -12.40 -4.84 1.31
N THR A 182 -12.07 -5.71 2.25
CA THR A 182 -12.50 -5.61 3.65
C THR A 182 -11.98 -4.32 4.30
N LEU A 183 -10.66 -4.16 4.37
CA LEU A 183 -10.05 -2.99 5.02
C LEU A 183 -10.37 -1.67 4.30
N PRO A 184 -10.30 -1.57 2.94
CA PRO A 184 -10.68 -0.33 2.27
C PRO A 184 -12.11 0.14 2.54
N ARG A 185 -13.09 -0.78 2.56
CA ARG A 185 -14.49 -0.45 2.85
C ARG A 185 -14.69 -0.01 4.31
N ALA A 186 -14.04 -0.72 5.24
CA ALA A 186 -14.08 -0.34 6.66
C ALA A 186 -13.44 1.02 6.90
N LEU A 187 -12.28 1.31 6.28
CA LEU A 187 -11.58 2.58 6.38
C LEU A 187 -12.45 3.74 5.88
N GLU A 188 -13.12 3.57 4.75
CA GLU A 188 -14.03 4.59 4.19
C GLU A 188 -15.21 4.88 5.13
N LYS A 189 -15.83 3.83 5.69
CA LYS A 189 -16.93 3.96 6.66
C LYS A 189 -16.47 4.71 7.92
N LEU A 190 -15.33 4.32 8.48
CA LEU A 190 -14.78 4.92 9.70
C LEU A 190 -14.34 6.37 9.48
N ALA A 191 -13.73 6.70 8.34
CA ALA A 191 -13.38 8.07 7.98
C ALA A 191 -14.60 9.00 7.99
N ASN A 192 -15.72 8.54 7.41
CA ASN A 192 -16.97 9.29 7.41
C ASN A 192 -17.52 9.49 8.84
N LEU A 193 -17.49 8.44 9.66
CA LEU A 193 -17.97 8.51 11.07
C LEU A 193 -17.09 9.41 11.92
N ALA A 194 -15.78 9.39 11.73
CA ALA A 194 -14.82 10.23 12.43
C ALA A 194 -14.83 11.71 11.97
N GLY A 195 -15.53 12.01 10.86
CA GLY A 195 -15.52 13.34 10.26
C GLY A 195 -14.17 13.75 9.66
N VAL A 196 -13.32 12.78 9.30
CA VAL A 196 -12.06 13.02 8.61
C VAL A 196 -12.19 12.79 7.10
N HIS A 197 -11.27 13.38 6.31
CA HIS A 197 -11.30 13.20 4.88
C HIS A 197 -10.97 11.74 4.48
N ARG A 198 -11.54 11.28 3.38
CA ARG A 198 -11.34 9.91 2.90
C ARG A 198 -9.97 9.75 2.29
N ILE A 199 -9.28 8.67 2.65
CA ILE A 199 -8.04 8.25 2.02
C ILE A 199 -8.15 6.80 1.54
N LYS A 200 -7.26 6.42 0.60
CA LYS A 200 -7.11 5.01 0.20
C LYS A 200 -6.29 4.26 1.24
N ILE A 201 -6.51 2.96 1.38
CA ILE A 201 -5.77 2.13 2.35
C ILE A 201 -4.24 2.26 2.20
N HIS A 202 -3.74 2.40 0.96
CA HIS A 202 -2.30 2.61 0.71
C HIS A 202 -1.80 3.96 1.24
N ALA A 203 -2.67 4.93 1.45
CA ALA A 203 -2.31 6.23 1.98
C ALA A 203 -1.92 6.17 3.47
N LEU A 204 -2.31 5.13 4.23
CA LEU A 204 -1.80 4.89 5.59
C LEU A 204 -0.27 4.76 5.62
N ARG A 205 0.32 4.20 4.58
CA ARG A 205 1.78 4.17 4.41
C ARG A 205 2.36 5.58 4.16
N HIS A 206 1.66 6.44 3.43
CA HIS A 206 2.07 7.84 3.28
C HIS A 206 1.89 8.61 4.59
N SER A 207 0.85 8.29 5.37
CA SER A 207 0.65 8.82 6.71
C SER A 207 1.81 8.45 7.65
N HIS A 208 2.25 7.18 7.63
CA HIS A 208 3.43 6.74 8.38
C HIS A 208 4.69 7.50 7.97
N ALA A 209 4.94 7.64 6.66
CA ALA A 209 6.08 8.40 6.18
C ALA A 209 6.04 9.87 6.63
N SER A 210 4.86 10.49 6.57
CA SER A 210 4.67 11.87 7.05
C SER A 210 4.89 12.00 8.56
N LEU A 211 4.43 11.02 9.34
CA LEU A 211 4.68 10.97 10.79
C LEU A 211 6.18 10.92 11.08
N LEU A 212 6.93 10.03 10.45
CA LEU A 212 8.39 9.91 10.65
C LEU A 212 9.12 11.21 10.25
N ILE A 213 8.71 11.84 9.15
CA ILE A 213 9.26 13.13 8.72
C ILE A 213 9.00 14.21 9.78
N SER A 214 7.78 14.27 10.33
CA SER A 214 7.43 15.25 11.37
C SER A 214 8.19 15.03 12.68
N MET A 215 8.63 13.79 12.95
CA MET A 215 9.50 13.45 14.07
C MET A 215 10.99 13.75 13.81
N GLY A 216 11.35 14.21 12.61
CA GLY A 216 12.71 14.53 12.24
C GLY A 216 13.57 13.33 11.84
N GLU A 217 12.95 12.19 11.53
CA GLU A 217 13.68 10.99 11.11
C GLU A 217 14.43 11.19 9.78
N ASN A 218 15.58 10.54 9.68
CA ASN A 218 16.42 10.61 8.49
C ASN A 218 15.68 10.03 7.26
N PRO A 219 15.58 10.76 6.12
CA PRO A 219 14.93 10.27 4.90
C PRO A 219 15.45 8.93 4.39
N LEU A 220 16.74 8.61 4.57
CA LEU A 220 17.31 7.31 4.20
C LEU A 220 16.75 6.19 5.07
N LEU A 221 16.65 6.39 6.39
CA LEU A 221 16.05 5.41 7.31
C LEU A 221 14.56 5.20 7.01
N ILE A 222 13.83 6.27 6.68
CA ILE A 222 12.44 6.16 6.23
C ILE A 222 12.36 5.31 4.95
N GLN A 223 13.29 5.51 4.01
CA GLN A 223 13.33 4.72 2.77
C GLN A 223 13.64 3.25 3.01
N GLU A 224 14.59 2.93 3.87
CA GLU A 224 14.90 1.56 4.26
C GLU A 224 13.71 0.88 4.93
N ARG A 225 13.08 1.56 5.90
CA ARG A 225 11.90 1.07 6.61
C ARG A 225 10.73 0.79 5.67
N LEU A 226 10.48 1.67 4.74
CA LEU A 226 9.38 1.53 3.78
C LEU A 226 9.73 0.58 2.62
N GLY A 227 11.01 0.36 2.32
CA GLY A 227 11.48 -0.39 1.15
C GLY A 227 11.40 0.44 -0.14
N PRO A 228 11.76 -0.17 -1.31
CA PRO A 228 12.00 0.54 -2.56
C PRO A 228 10.71 1.17 -3.11
N GLU A 229 10.49 2.39 -2.74
CA GLU A 229 9.43 3.26 -3.28
C GLU A 229 9.99 4.68 -3.43
N LYS A 230 9.53 5.40 -4.45
CA LYS A 230 9.97 6.77 -4.66
C LYS A 230 9.39 7.68 -3.58
N ILE A 231 10.07 7.79 -2.44
CA ILE A 231 9.75 8.73 -1.34
C ILE A 231 9.72 10.19 -1.83
N GLN A 232 10.42 10.51 -2.93
CA GLN A 232 10.37 11.84 -3.57
C GLN A 232 8.94 12.34 -3.81
N THR A 233 7.97 11.45 -3.98
CA THR A 233 6.56 11.82 -4.11
C THR A 233 5.97 12.26 -2.76
N THR A 234 6.39 11.67 -1.66
CA THR A 234 5.93 12.01 -0.30
C THR A 234 6.68 13.23 0.25
N LEU A 235 8.01 13.31 0.06
CA LEU A 235 8.84 14.44 0.47
C LEU A 235 8.52 15.72 -0.32
N GLY A 236 8.16 15.62 -1.61
CA GLY A 236 7.80 16.78 -2.43
C GLY A 236 6.47 17.46 -2.04
N THR A 237 5.66 16.81 -1.20
CA THR A 237 4.39 17.35 -0.70
C THR A 237 4.53 17.96 0.70
N SER A 238 5.50 17.50 1.48
CA SER A 238 5.76 17.96 2.86
C SER A 238 6.73 19.17 2.93
N GLY A 239 7.31 19.57 1.81
CA GLY A 239 8.26 20.72 1.75
C GLY A 239 7.60 22.10 1.83
N HIS A 240 6.36 22.20 2.27
CA HIS A 240 5.61 23.43 2.50
C HIS A 240 4.94 23.45 3.90
N LEU A 241 5.60 22.86 4.90
CA LEU A 241 5.28 23.12 6.30
C LEU A 241 6.38 23.95 6.93
#